data_fd822bd4783da884e039363d76bacd9b
#
_entry.id   fd822bd4783da884e039363d76bacd9b
#
_cell.length_a   1.000
_cell.length_b   1.000
_cell.length_c   1.000
_cell.angle_alpha   90.00
_cell.angle_beta   90.00
_cell.angle_gamma   90.00
#
_symmetry.space_group_name_H-M   'P 1'
#
loop_
_entity.id
_entity.type
_entity.pdbx_description
1 polymer ?
#
loop_
_entity_poly.entity_id
_entity_poly.type
_entity_poly.pdbx_seq_one_letter_code
_entity_poly.pdbx_strand_id
1 'polypeptide(L)'
;MTALGFLYPGHSGEDDYPRIEQLLGSDIRVDLVHTDIGVDAHRVDALREMGSEQRLAAGVAELRLTGVETVVWACTSGSFVHGWEGAQEQVRSLARLAGMPASSTSFAFVHAARELGVRRVAVGATYPEEVAALFADFLRAGGLEVVAVRSSGIVTAAEVGTWGEEEVLTLARAAAADADAAGAEAVLLPDTALHTAAYLGLLEKALSKPVLTANQVSVWEGLRLADRRVNAPRLGALFTREPIVQV
;
A
#
# COMPACT_ATOMS: atom_id res chain seq x y z
N MET A 1 19.72 7.82 -11.61
CA MET A 1 18.28 7.54 -11.80
C MET A 1 17.96 6.33 -10.93
N THR A 2 17.05 6.45 -9.98
CA THR A 2 16.64 5.35 -9.08
C THR A 2 15.50 4.57 -9.71
N ALA A 3 15.60 3.25 -9.76
CA ALA A 3 14.59 2.37 -10.35
C ALA A 3 13.93 1.52 -9.27
N LEU A 4 12.62 1.66 -9.11
CA LEU A 4 11.81 0.98 -8.11
C LEU A 4 10.99 -0.12 -8.77
N GLY A 5 11.03 -1.33 -8.22
CA GLY A 5 10.32 -2.48 -8.73
C GLY A 5 9.07 -2.84 -7.93
N PHE A 6 8.00 -3.16 -8.62
CA PHE A 6 6.73 -3.55 -8.01
C PHE A 6 6.21 -4.83 -8.63
N LEU A 7 5.83 -5.78 -7.78
CA LEU A 7 5.05 -6.95 -8.16
C LEU A 7 3.59 -6.68 -7.83
N TYR A 8 2.73 -6.65 -8.85
CA TYR A 8 1.32 -6.27 -8.70
C TYR A 8 0.40 -7.41 -9.13
N PRO A 9 -0.55 -7.87 -8.28
CA PRO A 9 -1.42 -8.99 -8.63
C PRO A 9 -2.55 -8.57 -9.57
N GLY A 10 -2.65 -9.24 -10.70
CA GLY A 10 -3.73 -8.99 -11.67
C GLY A 10 -3.71 -7.61 -12.29
N HIS A 11 -4.89 -7.10 -12.64
CA HIS A 11 -5.10 -5.80 -13.27
C HIS A 11 -6.31 -5.11 -12.61
N SER A 12 -6.07 -3.96 -11.96
CA SER A 12 -7.12 -3.18 -11.30
C SER A 12 -6.74 -1.71 -11.12
N GLY A 13 -5.94 -1.34 -10.10
CA GLY A 13 -5.54 0.04 -9.77
C GLY A 13 -4.11 0.41 -10.15
N GLU A 14 -3.48 -0.31 -11.08
CA GLU A 14 -2.07 -0.15 -11.46
C GLU A 14 -1.75 1.16 -12.18
N ASP A 15 -2.74 1.85 -12.75
CA ASP A 15 -2.55 3.16 -13.38
C ASP A 15 -2.14 4.27 -12.37
N ASP A 16 -2.32 4.04 -11.08
CA ASP A 16 -1.76 4.89 -10.04
C ASP A 16 -0.22 4.98 -10.13
N TYR A 17 0.47 3.89 -10.51
CA TYR A 17 1.94 3.83 -10.53
C TYR A 17 2.56 4.79 -11.55
N PRO A 18 2.21 4.77 -12.85
CA PRO A 18 2.73 5.75 -13.80
C PRO A 18 2.30 7.18 -13.46
N ARG A 19 1.13 7.37 -12.83
CA ARG A 19 0.70 8.68 -12.33
C ARG A 19 1.59 9.18 -11.20
N ILE A 20 1.92 8.32 -10.24
CA ILE A 20 2.83 8.66 -9.13
C ILE A 20 4.22 8.95 -9.68
N GLU A 21 4.75 8.13 -10.61
CA GLU A 21 6.06 8.35 -11.24
C GLU A 21 6.16 9.76 -11.83
N GLN A 22 5.15 10.21 -12.58
CA GLN A 22 5.11 11.56 -13.15
C GLN A 22 5.18 12.68 -12.10
N LEU A 23 4.72 12.42 -10.88
CA LEU A 23 4.72 13.38 -9.78
C LEU A 23 6.03 13.37 -8.97
N LEU A 24 6.81 12.28 -9.05
CA LEU A 24 8.08 12.13 -8.34
C LEU A 24 9.26 12.83 -9.01
N GLY A 25 9.17 13.10 -10.32
CA GLY A 25 10.24 13.71 -11.09
C GLY A 25 11.04 12.73 -11.94
N SER A 26 11.86 13.26 -12.83
CA SER A 26 12.50 12.52 -13.93
C SER A 26 13.67 11.60 -13.54
N ASP A 27 14.10 11.61 -12.28
CA ASP A 27 15.19 10.76 -11.79
C ASP A 27 14.72 9.50 -11.04
N ILE A 28 13.41 9.31 -10.95
CA ILE A 28 12.77 8.12 -10.40
C ILE A 28 12.04 7.37 -11.52
N ARG A 29 12.26 6.08 -11.62
CA ARG A 29 11.55 5.17 -12.53
C ARG A 29 10.80 4.13 -11.71
N VAL A 30 9.57 3.83 -12.13
CA VAL A 30 8.68 2.86 -11.51
C VAL A 30 8.43 1.73 -12.50
N ASP A 31 8.98 0.56 -12.24
CA ASP A 31 8.78 -0.64 -13.05
C ASP A 31 7.80 -1.58 -12.33
N LEU A 32 6.70 -1.88 -12.99
CA LEU A 32 5.66 -2.76 -12.46
C LEU A 32 5.55 -4.02 -13.31
N VAL A 33 5.59 -5.17 -12.64
CA VAL A 33 5.36 -6.49 -13.23
C VAL A 33 4.11 -7.09 -12.61
N HIS A 34 3.20 -7.54 -13.49
CA HIS A 34 1.98 -8.22 -13.04
C HIS A 34 2.30 -9.65 -12.62
N THR A 35 1.78 -10.05 -11.45
CA THR A 35 1.80 -11.44 -11.03
C THR A 35 0.43 -12.08 -11.25
N ASP A 36 0.42 -13.40 -11.38
CA ASP A 36 -0.84 -14.15 -11.51
C ASP A 36 -1.68 -14.03 -10.24
N ILE A 37 -2.86 -13.41 -10.35
CA ILE A 37 -3.80 -13.24 -9.25
C ILE A 37 -4.46 -14.57 -8.83
N GLY A 38 -4.55 -15.55 -9.73
CA GLY A 38 -5.28 -16.79 -9.53
C GLY A 38 -6.79 -16.56 -9.42
N VAL A 39 -7.36 -16.89 -8.27
CA VAL A 39 -8.77 -16.61 -7.98
C VAL A 39 -8.89 -15.19 -7.42
N ASP A 40 -9.59 -14.31 -8.13
CA ASP A 40 -9.92 -12.97 -7.64
C ASP A 40 -11.01 -13.07 -6.56
N ALA A 41 -10.58 -13.22 -5.31
CA ALA A 41 -11.48 -13.29 -4.17
C ALA A 41 -10.80 -12.75 -2.90
N HIS A 42 -11.48 -11.86 -2.20
CA HIS A 42 -11.06 -11.39 -0.87
C HIS A 42 -11.42 -12.45 0.19
N ARG A 43 -10.76 -13.60 0.08
CA ARG A 43 -10.87 -14.77 0.95
C ARG A 43 -9.47 -15.20 1.36
N VAL A 44 -9.29 -15.57 2.61
CA VAL A 44 -7.96 -15.83 3.21
C VAL A 44 -7.13 -16.86 2.43
N ASP A 45 -7.76 -17.95 1.97
CA ASP A 45 -7.10 -18.99 1.19
C ASP A 45 -6.62 -18.50 -0.19
N ALA A 46 -7.50 -17.76 -0.92
CA ALA A 46 -7.15 -17.19 -2.21
C ALA A 46 -6.05 -16.11 -2.09
N LEU A 47 -6.13 -15.27 -1.05
CA LEU A 47 -5.14 -14.22 -0.79
C LEU A 47 -3.76 -14.80 -0.40
N ARG A 48 -3.73 -15.90 0.36
CA ARG A 48 -2.48 -16.62 0.67
C ARG A 48 -1.85 -17.23 -0.58
N GLU A 49 -2.66 -17.88 -1.41
CA GLU A 49 -2.19 -18.47 -2.67
C GLU A 49 -1.66 -17.41 -3.65
N MET A 50 -2.34 -16.26 -3.76
CA MET A 50 -1.91 -15.13 -4.57
C MET A 50 -0.53 -14.60 -4.15
N GLY A 51 -0.24 -14.53 -2.85
CA GLY A 51 1.06 -14.13 -2.28
C GLY A 51 2.06 -15.27 -2.09
N SER A 52 1.86 -16.44 -2.72
CA SER A 52 2.76 -17.59 -2.59
C SER A 52 4.15 -17.33 -3.17
N GLU A 53 5.16 -17.98 -2.60
CA GLU A 53 6.55 -17.84 -3.07
C GLU A 53 6.70 -18.15 -4.56
N GLN A 54 5.98 -19.17 -5.06
CA GLN A 54 6.02 -19.56 -6.47
C GLN A 54 5.57 -18.44 -7.40
N ARG A 55 4.47 -17.73 -7.06
CA ARG A 55 3.94 -16.63 -7.87
C ARG A 55 4.85 -15.41 -7.81
N LEU A 56 5.36 -15.09 -6.63
CA LEU A 56 6.30 -14.00 -6.45
C LEU A 56 7.63 -14.26 -7.20
N ALA A 57 8.14 -15.50 -7.17
CA ALA A 57 9.37 -15.87 -7.88
C ALA A 57 9.26 -15.67 -9.41
N ALA A 58 8.11 -15.98 -10.00
CA ALA A 58 7.87 -15.75 -11.42
C ALA A 58 7.96 -14.25 -11.76
N GLY A 59 7.29 -13.39 -10.98
CA GLY A 59 7.35 -11.93 -11.17
C GLY A 59 8.75 -11.36 -10.94
N VAL A 60 9.48 -11.86 -9.93
CA VAL A 60 10.88 -11.46 -9.67
C VAL A 60 11.78 -11.76 -10.86
N ALA A 61 11.63 -12.93 -11.50
CA ALA A 61 12.44 -13.30 -12.65
C ALA A 61 12.29 -12.31 -13.81
N GLU A 62 11.10 -11.79 -14.03
CA GLU A 62 10.82 -10.76 -15.02
C GLU A 62 11.34 -9.39 -14.56
N LEU A 63 11.03 -8.98 -13.33
CA LEU A 63 11.40 -7.69 -12.79
C LEU A 63 12.91 -7.45 -12.74
N ARG A 64 13.72 -8.49 -12.49
CA ARG A 64 15.17 -8.40 -12.48
C ARG A 64 15.79 -7.97 -13.83
N LEU A 65 15.07 -8.18 -14.93
CA LEU A 65 15.54 -7.78 -16.27
C LEU A 65 15.44 -6.25 -16.50
N THR A 66 14.66 -5.55 -15.67
CA THR A 66 14.45 -4.10 -15.81
C THR A 66 15.53 -3.27 -15.11
N GLY A 67 16.37 -3.88 -14.27
CA GLY A 67 17.47 -3.21 -13.57
C GLY A 67 17.01 -2.36 -12.38
N VAL A 68 15.95 -2.78 -11.69
CA VAL A 68 15.46 -2.15 -10.45
C VAL A 68 16.42 -2.40 -9.28
N GLU A 69 16.41 -1.50 -8.32
CA GLU A 69 17.26 -1.50 -7.13
C GLU A 69 16.54 -2.03 -5.89
N THR A 70 15.21 -2.02 -5.91
CA THR A 70 14.35 -2.46 -4.80
C THR A 70 13.13 -3.19 -5.34
N VAL A 71 12.50 -4.04 -4.53
CA VAL A 71 11.24 -4.68 -4.90
C VAL A 71 10.21 -4.55 -3.78
N VAL A 72 8.99 -4.18 -4.15
CA VAL A 72 7.83 -4.15 -3.24
C VAL A 72 6.77 -5.11 -3.77
N TRP A 73 6.33 -6.04 -2.92
CA TRP A 73 5.09 -6.77 -3.13
C TRP A 73 3.92 -5.79 -2.98
N ALA A 74 3.44 -5.31 -4.11
CA ALA A 74 2.41 -4.29 -4.23
C ALA A 74 1.01 -4.89 -4.03
N CYS A 75 0.85 -5.58 -2.92
CA CYS A 75 -0.41 -6.17 -2.47
C CYS A 75 -0.46 -6.11 -0.94
N THR A 76 -1.52 -5.50 -0.43
CA THR A 76 -1.72 -5.42 1.01
C THR A 76 -2.24 -6.75 1.55
N SER A 77 -3.36 -7.22 1.01
CA SER A 77 -4.04 -8.42 1.52
C SER A 77 -3.23 -9.70 1.35
N GLY A 78 -2.51 -9.88 0.24
CA GLY A 78 -1.63 -11.03 0.02
C GLY A 78 -0.38 -11.06 0.94
N SER A 79 -0.20 -10.05 1.78
CA SER A 79 0.85 -9.99 2.79
C SER A 79 0.27 -10.14 4.20
N PHE A 80 -0.62 -9.26 4.65
CA PHE A 80 -1.13 -9.28 6.03
C PHE A 80 -1.91 -10.55 6.40
N VAL A 81 -2.49 -11.28 5.44
CA VAL A 81 -3.20 -12.56 5.72
C VAL A 81 -2.30 -13.66 6.30
N HIS A 82 -0.99 -13.49 6.22
CA HIS A 82 -0.02 -14.37 6.86
C HIS A 82 0.27 -13.99 8.32
N GLY A 83 -0.34 -12.92 8.83
CA GLY A 83 0.02 -12.30 10.11
C GLY A 83 1.39 -11.65 10.06
N TRP A 84 1.80 -11.03 11.17
CA TRP A 84 3.04 -10.23 11.23
C TRP A 84 4.30 -11.05 10.92
N GLU A 85 4.46 -12.20 11.57
CA GLU A 85 5.64 -13.07 11.40
C GLU A 85 5.68 -13.73 10.02
N GLY A 86 4.53 -14.20 9.52
CA GLY A 86 4.44 -14.81 8.19
C GLY A 86 4.70 -13.80 7.07
N ALA A 87 4.22 -12.56 7.21
CA ALA A 87 4.53 -11.49 6.27
C ALA A 87 6.02 -11.10 6.29
N GLN A 88 6.67 -11.12 7.47
CA GLN A 88 8.12 -10.93 7.55
C GLN A 88 8.88 -12.02 6.80
N GLU A 89 8.48 -13.28 6.93
CA GLU A 89 9.13 -14.37 6.19
C GLU A 89 8.88 -14.29 4.69
N GLN A 90 7.66 -13.91 4.27
CA GLN A 90 7.34 -13.62 2.87
C GLN A 90 8.31 -12.56 2.29
N VAL A 91 8.50 -11.45 3.00
CA VAL A 91 9.41 -10.37 2.54
C VAL A 91 10.88 -10.83 2.57
N ARG A 92 11.32 -11.61 3.57
CA ARG A 92 12.67 -12.18 3.59
C ARG A 92 12.91 -13.12 2.41
N SER A 93 11.92 -13.98 2.09
CA SER A 93 11.98 -14.86 0.92
C SER A 93 12.06 -14.04 -0.36
N LEU A 94 11.21 -13.01 -0.50
CA LEU A 94 11.22 -12.10 -1.65
C LEU A 94 12.58 -11.41 -1.82
N ALA A 95 13.19 -10.92 -0.74
CA ALA A 95 14.51 -10.29 -0.78
C ALA A 95 15.61 -11.26 -1.23
N ARG A 96 15.57 -12.52 -0.74
CA ARG A 96 16.51 -13.56 -1.18
C ARG A 96 16.35 -13.90 -2.66
N LEU A 97 15.11 -14.05 -3.13
CA LEU A 97 14.80 -14.34 -4.53
C LEU A 97 15.24 -13.20 -5.45
N ALA A 98 14.96 -11.97 -5.06
CA ALA A 98 15.29 -10.79 -5.86
C ALA A 98 16.79 -10.42 -5.82
N GLY A 99 17.48 -10.76 -4.74
CA GLY A 99 18.86 -10.35 -4.50
C GLY A 99 19.02 -8.85 -4.21
N MET A 100 17.96 -8.21 -3.71
CA MET A 100 17.90 -6.77 -3.41
C MET A 100 16.94 -6.51 -2.22
N PRO A 101 16.95 -5.27 -1.64
CA PRO A 101 16.00 -4.90 -0.59
C PRO A 101 14.55 -5.11 -1.03
N ALA A 102 13.74 -5.70 -0.16
CA ALA A 102 12.35 -5.99 -0.43
C ALA A 102 11.43 -5.56 0.72
N SER A 103 10.16 -5.28 0.40
CA SER A 103 9.09 -5.01 1.34
C SER A 103 7.72 -5.39 0.75
N SER A 104 6.64 -5.05 1.46
CA SER A 104 5.27 -5.20 0.98
C SER A 104 4.43 -3.96 1.33
N THR A 105 3.30 -3.79 0.65
CA THR A 105 2.34 -2.72 0.98
C THR A 105 1.87 -2.78 2.43
N SER A 106 1.73 -3.98 3.01
CA SER A 106 1.35 -4.12 4.44
C SER A 106 2.36 -3.47 5.37
N PHE A 107 3.66 -3.72 5.17
CA PHE A 107 4.71 -3.06 5.95
C PHE A 107 4.84 -1.58 5.62
N ALA A 108 4.58 -1.20 4.36
CA ALA A 108 4.61 0.19 3.93
C ALA A 108 3.64 1.07 4.76
N PHE A 109 2.44 0.57 5.07
CA PHE A 109 1.49 1.28 5.94
C PHE A 109 2.06 1.55 7.33
N VAL A 110 2.69 0.54 7.95
CA VAL A 110 3.28 0.68 9.28
C VAL A 110 4.45 1.66 9.26
N HIS A 111 5.31 1.57 8.26
CA HIS A 111 6.46 2.45 8.11
C HIS A 111 6.03 3.89 7.81
N ALA A 112 5.05 4.09 6.92
CA ALA A 112 4.51 5.41 6.59
C ALA A 112 3.83 6.10 7.78
N ALA A 113 3.05 5.35 8.58
CA ALA A 113 2.45 5.88 9.80
C ALA A 113 3.52 6.34 10.80
N ARG A 114 4.58 5.54 10.99
CA ARG A 114 5.73 5.90 11.85
C ARG A 114 6.47 7.14 11.32
N GLU A 115 6.66 7.24 10.00
CA GLU A 115 7.29 8.39 9.37
C GLU A 115 6.50 9.68 9.63
N LEU A 116 5.18 9.62 9.61
CA LEU A 116 4.31 10.75 9.94
C LEU A 116 4.18 11.01 11.45
N GLY A 117 4.70 10.12 12.30
CA GLY A 117 4.54 10.21 13.75
C GLY A 117 3.13 9.85 14.23
N VAL A 118 2.33 9.18 13.37
CA VAL A 118 0.97 8.75 13.64
C VAL A 118 0.98 7.45 14.43
N ARG A 119 0.12 7.36 15.45
CA ARG A 119 -0.06 6.15 16.27
C ARG A 119 -1.47 5.61 16.22
N ARG A 120 -2.49 6.48 16.18
CA ARG A 120 -3.91 6.11 16.16
C ARG A 120 -4.46 6.26 14.75
N VAL A 121 -4.97 5.16 14.21
CA VAL A 121 -5.43 5.10 12.82
C VAL A 121 -6.84 4.58 12.72
N ALA A 122 -7.60 5.11 11.74
CA ALA A 122 -8.83 4.52 11.25
C ALA A 122 -8.56 3.78 9.94
N VAL A 123 -9.24 2.66 9.73
CA VAL A 123 -9.14 1.86 8.50
C VAL A 123 -10.45 1.93 7.74
N GLY A 124 -10.39 2.35 6.48
CA GLY A 124 -11.47 2.24 5.50
C GLY A 124 -11.14 1.13 4.50
N ALA A 125 -11.62 -0.07 4.74
CA ALA A 125 -11.35 -1.25 3.94
C ALA A 125 -12.50 -1.54 2.97
N THR A 126 -12.16 -1.87 1.72
CA THR A 126 -13.13 -2.43 0.75
C THR A 126 -13.46 -3.88 1.09
N TYR A 127 -12.54 -4.60 1.71
CA TYR A 127 -12.60 -6.03 2.06
C TYR A 127 -13.82 -6.41 2.91
N PRO A 128 -14.24 -7.71 2.89
CA PRO A 128 -15.12 -8.28 3.90
C PRO A 128 -14.56 -8.11 5.32
N GLU A 129 -15.45 -8.10 6.32
CA GLU A 129 -15.09 -7.85 7.72
C GLU A 129 -13.97 -8.76 8.24
N GLU A 130 -14.02 -10.05 7.90
CA GLU A 130 -12.97 -11.00 8.29
C GLU A 130 -11.58 -10.59 7.79
N VAL A 131 -11.49 -10.17 6.53
CA VAL A 131 -10.22 -9.75 5.91
C VAL A 131 -9.77 -8.39 6.46
N ALA A 132 -10.71 -7.46 6.65
CA ALA A 132 -10.42 -6.16 7.26
C ALA A 132 -9.92 -6.28 8.71
N ALA A 133 -10.45 -7.24 9.48
CA ALA A 133 -9.98 -7.53 10.84
C ALA A 133 -8.53 -8.04 10.86
N LEU A 134 -8.14 -8.89 9.91
CA LEU A 134 -6.75 -9.36 9.79
C LEU A 134 -5.77 -8.21 9.50
N PHE A 135 -6.18 -7.23 8.70
CA PHE A 135 -5.35 -6.04 8.49
C PHE A 135 -5.20 -5.20 9.76
N ALA A 136 -6.30 -5.02 10.50
CA ALA A 136 -6.26 -4.32 11.79
C ALA A 136 -5.32 -5.02 12.79
N ASP A 137 -5.35 -6.35 12.85
CA ASP A 137 -4.46 -7.13 13.72
C ASP A 137 -2.99 -7.03 13.28
N PHE A 138 -2.74 -7.00 11.96
CA PHE A 138 -1.40 -6.76 11.42
C PHE A 138 -0.87 -5.38 11.83
N LEU A 139 -1.68 -4.33 11.73
CA LEU A 139 -1.30 -2.97 12.14
C LEU A 139 -1.01 -2.88 13.64
N ARG A 140 -1.83 -3.54 14.48
CA ARG A 140 -1.62 -3.64 15.93
C ARG A 140 -0.31 -4.34 16.26
N ALA A 141 -0.01 -5.46 15.60
CA ALA A 141 1.27 -6.13 15.73
C ALA A 141 2.45 -5.24 15.30
N GLY A 142 2.23 -4.35 14.34
CA GLY A 142 3.16 -3.30 13.93
C GLY A 142 3.28 -2.12 14.90
N GLY A 143 2.54 -2.12 16.01
CA GLY A 143 2.59 -1.07 17.06
C GLY A 143 1.70 0.14 16.80
N LEU A 144 0.72 0.03 15.90
CA LEU A 144 -0.31 1.05 15.70
C LEU A 144 -1.57 0.72 16.52
N GLU A 145 -2.26 1.75 16.99
CA GLU A 145 -3.57 1.66 17.60
C GLU A 145 -4.65 1.83 16.52
N VAL A 146 -5.36 0.75 16.20
CA VAL A 146 -6.49 0.81 15.26
C VAL A 146 -7.74 1.12 16.04
N VAL A 147 -8.24 2.35 15.91
CA VAL A 147 -9.37 2.86 16.70
C VAL A 147 -10.72 2.64 16.05
N ALA A 148 -10.76 2.46 14.72
CA ALA A 148 -11.96 2.07 13.99
C ALA A 148 -11.59 1.30 12.71
N VAL A 149 -12.50 0.40 12.31
CA VAL A 149 -12.42 -0.34 11.04
C VAL A 149 -13.78 -0.28 10.37
N ARG A 150 -13.83 0.33 9.19
CA ARG A 150 -14.98 0.30 8.28
C ARG A 150 -14.72 -0.73 7.19
N SER A 151 -15.63 -1.67 6.99
CA SER A 151 -15.63 -2.66 5.91
C SER A 151 -16.73 -2.32 4.90
N SER A 152 -16.44 -2.43 3.61
CA SER A 152 -17.45 -2.33 2.54
C SER A 152 -17.93 -3.69 2.04
N GLY A 153 -17.31 -4.79 2.48
CA GLY A 153 -17.75 -6.15 2.18
C GLY A 153 -17.53 -6.62 0.74
N ILE A 154 -16.68 -5.94 -0.04
CA ILE A 154 -16.43 -6.29 -1.44
C ILE A 154 -15.55 -7.54 -1.52
N VAL A 155 -15.92 -8.45 -2.41
CA VAL A 155 -15.34 -9.79 -2.47
C VAL A 155 -14.32 -9.99 -3.60
N THR A 156 -14.14 -9.03 -4.51
CA THR A 156 -13.19 -9.10 -5.63
C THR A 156 -12.45 -7.80 -5.84
N ALA A 157 -11.18 -7.88 -6.29
CA ALA A 157 -10.40 -6.71 -6.69
C ALA A 157 -10.97 -6.06 -7.97
N ALA A 158 -11.53 -6.87 -8.88
CA ALA A 158 -12.17 -6.35 -10.09
C ALA A 158 -13.34 -5.40 -9.79
N GLU A 159 -14.17 -5.69 -8.78
CA GLU A 159 -15.24 -4.81 -8.33
C GLU A 159 -14.66 -3.51 -7.73
N VAL A 160 -13.64 -3.62 -6.88
CA VAL A 160 -12.96 -2.46 -6.27
C VAL A 160 -12.38 -1.54 -7.34
N GLY A 161 -11.76 -2.10 -8.39
CA GLY A 161 -11.20 -1.36 -9.52
C GLY A 161 -12.21 -0.54 -10.33
N THR A 162 -13.51 -0.74 -10.12
CA THR A 162 -14.56 0.08 -10.75
C THR A 162 -14.89 1.36 -9.96
N TRP A 163 -14.38 1.48 -8.73
CA TRP A 163 -14.65 2.63 -7.88
C TRP A 163 -13.93 3.88 -8.35
N GLY A 164 -14.67 5.00 -8.34
CA GLY A 164 -14.15 6.33 -8.64
C GLY A 164 -13.98 7.19 -7.39
N GLU A 165 -13.82 8.48 -7.62
CA GLU A 165 -13.60 9.49 -6.57
C GLU A 165 -14.68 9.47 -5.49
N GLU A 166 -15.97 9.34 -5.88
CA GLU A 166 -17.10 9.45 -4.97
C GLU A 166 -17.13 8.31 -3.96
N GLU A 167 -16.94 7.06 -4.41
CA GLU A 167 -16.92 5.87 -3.57
C GLU A 167 -15.72 5.90 -2.61
N VAL A 168 -14.52 6.24 -3.12
CA VAL A 168 -13.30 6.34 -2.32
C VAL A 168 -13.45 7.42 -1.24
N LEU A 169 -13.98 8.59 -1.60
CA LEU A 169 -14.19 9.69 -0.65
C LEU A 169 -15.26 9.33 0.40
N THR A 170 -16.31 8.63 -0.01
CA THR A 170 -17.36 8.17 0.89
C THR A 170 -16.82 7.18 1.92
N LEU A 171 -16.02 6.18 1.48
CA LEU A 171 -15.36 5.23 2.37
C LEU A 171 -14.43 5.94 3.36
N ALA A 172 -13.60 6.86 2.87
CA ALA A 172 -12.65 7.59 3.70
C ALA A 172 -13.34 8.45 4.78
N ARG A 173 -14.43 9.16 4.41
CA ARG A 173 -15.24 9.96 5.33
C ARG A 173 -15.93 9.09 6.37
N ALA A 174 -16.49 7.95 5.97
CA ALA A 174 -17.14 7.03 6.89
C ALA A 174 -16.14 6.47 7.92
N ALA A 175 -14.95 6.04 7.48
CA ALA A 175 -13.90 5.57 8.37
C ALA A 175 -13.41 6.66 9.34
N ALA A 176 -13.28 7.91 8.87
CA ALA A 176 -12.91 9.04 9.71
C ALA A 176 -13.97 9.34 10.77
N ALA A 177 -15.25 9.37 10.37
CA ALA A 177 -16.37 9.66 11.27
C ALA A 177 -16.53 8.59 12.38
N ASP A 178 -16.33 7.31 12.06
CA ASP A 178 -16.36 6.22 13.02
C ASP A 178 -15.27 6.36 14.10
N ALA A 179 -14.20 7.08 13.78
CA ALA A 179 -13.02 7.23 14.62
C ALA A 179 -12.86 8.62 15.26
N ASP A 180 -13.75 9.58 14.98
CA ASP A 180 -13.60 10.96 15.46
C ASP A 180 -13.54 11.05 16.98
N ALA A 181 -14.44 10.36 17.69
CA ALA A 181 -14.46 10.34 19.15
C ALA A 181 -13.21 9.68 19.76
N ALA A 182 -12.59 8.75 19.05
CA ALA A 182 -11.38 8.05 19.47
C ALA A 182 -10.08 8.77 19.03
N GLY A 183 -10.20 9.89 18.29
CA GLY A 183 -9.10 10.76 17.91
C GLY A 183 -8.11 10.10 16.94
N ALA A 184 -8.60 9.49 15.87
CA ALA A 184 -7.73 8.99 14.80
C ALA A 184 -6.91 10.12 14.19
N GLU A 185 -5.62 9.89 14.05
CA GLU A 185 -4.62 10.84 13.52
C GLU A 185 -4.44 10.72 12.01
N ALA A 186 -4.79 9.57 11.44
CA ALA A 186 -4.80 9.31 10.00
C ALA A 186 -5.88 8.29 9.62
N VAL A 187 -6.24 8.28 8.32
CA VAL A 187 -7.10 7.27 7.71
C VAL A 187 -6.28 6.44 6.74
N LEU A 188 -6.41 5.11 6.81
CA LEU A 188 -5.75 4.15 5.95
C LEU A 188 -6.74 3.51 4.99
N LEU A 189 -6.45 3.52 3.69
CA LEU A 189 -7.20 2.86 2.63
C LEU A 189 -6.34 1.74 2.03
N PRO A 190 -6.48 0.49 2.50
CA PRO A 190 -5.48 -0.55 2.28
C PRO A 190 -5.55 -1.28 0.93
N ASP A 191 -6.58 -1.07 0.13
CA ASP A 191 -6.75 -1.85 -1.09
C ASP A 191 -5.95 -1.28 -2.28
N THR A 192 -5.05 -2.08 -2.84
CA THR A 192 -4.25 -1.71 -4.02
C THR A 192 -5.06 -1.63 -5.32
N ALA A 193 -6.27 -2.22 -5.34
CA ALA A 193 -7.19 -2.10 -6.47
C ALA A 193 -7.89 -0.74 -6.56
N LEU A 194 -7.81 0.11 -5.51
CA LEU A 194 -8.35 1.46 -5.53
C LEU A 194 -7.47 2.41 -6.32
N HIS A 195 -8.07 3.19 -7.22
CA HIS A 195 -7.46 4.33 -7.88
C HIS A 195 -7.46 5.53 -6.93
N THR A 196 -6.33 5.86 -6.34
CA THR A 196 -6.28 6.88 -5.27
C THR A 196 -5.31 8.03 -5.53
N ALA A 197 -4.29 7.83 -6.36
CA ALA A 197 -3.23 8.82 -6.57
C ALA A 197 -3.75 10.18 -7.08
N ALA A 198 -4.83 10.17 -7.86
CA ALA A 198 -5.46 11.39 -8.35
C ALA A 198 -6.20 12.18 -7.25
N TYR A 199 -6.62 11.52 -6.18
CA TYR A 199 -7.54 12.06 -5.19
C TYR A 199 -6.89 12.37 -3.84
N LEU A 200 -5.59 12.09 -3.64
CA LEU A 200 -4.89 12.25 -2.35
C LEU A 200 -5.09 13.63 -1.72
N GLY A 201 -4.87 14.69 -2.49
CA GLY A 201 -5.06 16.05 -1.98
C GLY A 201 -6.52 16.37 -1.62
N LEU A 202 -7.49 15.80 -2.35
CA LEU A 202 -8.92 15.93 -2.04
C LEU A 202 -9.27 15.19 -0.77
N LEU A 203 -8.79 13.95 -0.61
CA LEU A 203 -9.01 13.11 0.56
C LEU A 203 -8.49 13.78 1.83
N GLU A 204 -7.22 14.22 1.85
CA GLU A 204 -6.63 14.91 3.00
C GLU A 204 -7.32 16.23 3.34
N LYS A 205 -7.68 17.02 2.31
CA LYS A 205 -8.45 18.24 2.50
C LYS A 205 -9.83 17.97 3.10
N ALA A 206 -10.53 16.95 2.61
CA ALA A 206 -11.87 16.61 3.06
C ALA A 206 -11.90 16.08 4.51
N LEU A 207 -10.84 15.39 4.93
CA LEU A 207 -10.73 14.80 6.27
C LEU A 207 -9.94 15.68 7.25
N SER A 208 -9.24 16.69 6.79
CA SER A 208 -8.32 17.54 7.57
C SER A 208 -7.30 16.71 8.37
N LYS A 209 -6.86 15.59 7.82
CA LYS A 209 -5.85 14.69 8.40
C LYS A 209 -5.14 13.89 7.29
N PRO A 210 -3.95 13.34 7.54
CA PRO A 210 -3.26 12.48 6.59
C PRO A 210 -4.12 11.30 6.15
N VAL A 211 -4.04 10.97 4.86
CA VAL A 211 -4.63 9.77 4.29
C VAL A 211 -3.53 8.93 3.66
N LEU A 212 -3.39 7.70 4.12
CA LEU A 212 -2.44 6.74 3.56
C LEU A 212 -3.20 5.76 2.67
N THR A 213 -2.82 5.69 1.39
CA THR A 213 -3.44 4.78 0.41
C THR A 213 -2.44 3.74 -0.09
N ALA A 214 -2.92 2.57 -0.46
CA ALA A 214 -2.07 1.41 -0.73
C ALA A 214 -0.99 1.68 -1.80
N ASN A 215 -1.36 2.22 -2.96
CA ASN A 215 -0.40 2.46 -4.05
C ASN A 215 0.58 3.59 -3.70
N GLN A 216 0.11 4.63 -3.00
CA GLN A 216 0.96 5.71 -2.50
C GLN A 216 2.03 5.19 -1.52
N VAL A 217 1.63 4.43 -0.49
CA VAL A 217 2.60 3.92 0.50
C VAL A 217 3.53 2.87 -0.09
N SER A 218 3.09 2.10 -1.10
CA SER A 218 3.94 1.14 -1.81
C SER A 218 5.09 1.86 -2.53
N VAL A 219 4.80 2.93 -3.26
CA VAL A 219 5.84 3.70 -3.95
C VAL A 219 6.75 4.41 -2.96
N TRP A 220 6.19 4.99 -1.89
CA TRP A 220 6.99 5.59 -0.82
C TRP A 220 7.93 4.56 -0.17
N GLU A 221 7.48 3.33 0.04
CA GLU A 221 8.29 2.24 0.60
C GLU A 221 9.43 1.85 -0.34
N GLY A 222 9.19 1.79 -1.65
CA GLY A 222 10.23 1.59 -2.65
C GLY A 222 11.32 2.66 -2.58
N LEU A 223 10.94 3.93 -2.45
CA LEU A 223 11.87 5.04 -2.25
C LEU A 223 12.65 4.89 -0.93
N ARG A 224 11.96 4.54 0.16
CA ARG A 224 12.60 4.30 1.46
C ARG A 224 13.64 3.18 1.40
N LEU A 225 13.36 2.08 0.71
CA LEU A 225 14.31 0.98 0.51
C LEU A 225 15.54 1.40 -0.32
N ALA A 226 15.35 2.33 -1.26
CA ALA A 226 16.43 2.90 -2.08
C ALA A 226 17.16 4.07 -1.39
N ASP A 227 16.88 4.33 -0.10
CA ASP A 227 17.40 5.49 0.65
C ASP A 227 17.16 6.83 -0.07
N ARG A 228 15.98 6.98 -0.68
CA ARG A 228 15.58 8.18 -1.42
C ARG A 228 14.41 8.89 -0.71
N ARG A 229 14.50 10.21 -0.67
CA ARG A 229 13.42 11.10 -0.23
C ARG A 229 13.08 12.06 -1.34
N VAL A 230 11.80 12.20 -1.62
CA VAL A 230 11.29 13.08 -2.67
C VAL A 230 10.22 13.97 -2.06
N ASN A 231 10.30 15.28 -2.35
CA ASN A 231 9.24 16.22 -2.00
C ASN A 231 8.25 16.30 -3.16
N ALA A 232 7.07 15.72 -2.97
CA ALA A 232 5.99 15.69 -3.96
C ALA A 232 4.63 15.94 -3.28
N PRO A 233 4.31 17.19 -2.89
CA PRO A 233 3.12 17.50 -2.07
C PRO A 233 1.79 17.06 -2.68
N ARG A 234 1.73 16.88 -3.99
CA ARG A 234 0.54 16.34 -4.67
C ARG A 234 0.25 14.88 -4.32
N LEU A 235 1.23 14.18 -3.77
CA LEU A 235 1.12 12.83 -3.25
C LEU A 235 0.76 12.78 -1.75
N GLY A 236 0.26 13.88 -1.18
CA GLY A 236 -0.20 13.97 0.20
C GLY A 236 0.90 14.21 1.24
N ALA A 237 0.51 14.25 2.50
CA ALA A 237 1.35 14.59 3.65
C ALA A 237 2.60 13.69 3.77
N LEU A 238 2.50 12.42 3.35
CA LEU A 238 3.61 11.47 3.38
C LEU A 238 4.81 11.93 2.52
N PHE A 239 4.57 12.70 1.46
CA PHE A 239 5.57 13.19 0.52
C PHE A 239 5.91 14.68 0.70
N THR A 240 5.52 15.32 1.82
CA THR A 240 5.77 16.76 2.05
C THR A 240 7.01 17.03 2.91
N ARG A 241 7.70 15.99 3.40
CA ARG A 241 8.91 16.18 4.18
C ARG A 241 10.05 16.69 3.32
N GLU A 242 10.65 17.79 3.74
CA GLU A 242 11.80 18.37 3.06
C GLU A 242 12.97 17.37 3.04
N PRO A 243 13.75 17.35 1.94
CA PRO A 243 15.01 16.62 1.90
C PRO A 243 15.91 17.09 3.06
N ILE A 244 16.68 16.16 3.65
CA ILE A 244 17.68 16.52 4.65
C ILE A 244 18.71 17.42 3.95
N VAL A 245 18.72 18.71 4.27
CA VAL A 245 19.76 19.63 3.84
C VAL A 245 20.98 19.34 4.71
N GLN A 246 22.02 18.72 4.12
CA GLN A 246 23.34 18.66 4.76
C GLN A 246 23.93 20.07 4.70
N VAL A 247 24.09 20.70 5.87
CA VAL A 247 24.78 21.99 6.03
C VAL A 247 26.26 21.73 6.27
#